data_802fe37a9d84ee8ea87a2df4ac60ee88
#
_entry.id   802fe37a9d84ee8ea87a2df4ac60ee88
#
_cell.length_a   1.000
_cell.length_b   1.000
_cell.length_c   1.000
_cell.angle_alpha   90.00
_cell.angle_beta   90.00
_cell.angle_gamma   90.00
#
_symmetry.space_group_name_H-M   'P 1'
#
loop_
_entity.id
_entity.type
_entity.pdbx_description
1 polymer ?
#
loop_
_entity_poly.entity_id
_entity_poly.type
_entity_poly.pdbx_seq_one_letter_code
_entity_poly.pdbx_strand_id
1 'polypeptide(L)'
;MRRQVMNSGARPTATPSTIIAPISGLNIRDPLANMQSRYALVLDNFFPRASDLQLRKGYVLYSSCYDIDKKDRPPFVRLLSYAPATYKGNCLFAVSDEGFIKLDTNKNTAPVLKIDSPATNGLWQSVNFSNGGGDWLWCCCGDGVNKARVYDGTKWTILDSASTPALDYSTEWVDVCSFKRRLWLARRNSDVLYYLDVLAIAGVEKKENTTLYSLPLGSLWNRGGSIIKIMNLTLDSGSGADDYLCIFSTEGQVAVYKGNNPNNDNDWGLVGIYDIPKPLSANCFIKYGGDIILMTENGLLAFSEMFQTIEIKHSIMSSAIIHNAWLEAVDRLRLIGKEKGLTLQQVGQYCSLCLYGEQNMLICNFLHDFRSDGETGAYIQYVLNTESRAWCRFKDLHMSAFTNHRDSVYCVADRYFYKFWEGYTDNKNFITAIMKTAYMFPSGRGTNSRITLIRPTFQTQILDVKYSLVIDSDYKELQRLRTPRTMAVSPLGIWDEAIWDDAFWVGTPRVSQDWTTINHYIGKAISLRLKVAAKGQDIALVGFDLITQSGGMI
;
A
#
# COMPACT_ATOMS: atom_id res chain seq x y z
N MET A 1 -59.82 48.29 22.31
CA MET A 1 -59.19 47.23 21.56
C MET A 1 -57.73 47.67 21.21
N ARG A 2 -56.71 47.15 21.91
CA ARG A 2 -55.30 47.38 21.57
C ARG A 2 -54.89 46.32 20.54
N ARG A 3 -54.54 46.72 19.32
CA ARG A 3 -53.91 45.89 18.33
C ARG A 3 -52.54 45.50 18.88
N GLN A 4 -52.31 44.22 19.17
CA GLN A 4 -51.02 43.69 19.33
C GLN A 4 -50.28 43.76 17.96
N VAL A 5 -49.25 44.55 17.91
CA VAL A 5 -48.29 44.54 16.80
C VAL A 5 -47.57 43.21 16.88
N MET A 6 -47.85 42.29 15.95
CA MET A 6 -47.05 41.12 15.75
C MET A 6 -45.63 41.59 15.38
N ASN A 7 -44.69 41.35 16.27
CA ASN A 7 -43.28 41.49 15.97
C ASN A 7 -42.99 40.63 14.73
N SER A 8 -42.69 41.26 13.62
CA SER A 8 -42.16 40.58 12.43
C SER A 8 -40.87 39.93 12.84
N GLY A 9 -40.91 38.61 13.05
CA GLY A 9 -39.72 37.83 13.38
C GLY A 9 -38.59 38.17 12.39
N ALA A 10 -37.46 38.54 12.94
CA ALA A 10 -36.27 38.83 12.13
C ALA A 10 -36.07 37.71 11.09
N ARG A 11 -36.03 38.07 9.83
CA ARG A 11 -35.76 37.09 8.79
C ARG A 11 -34.43 36.39 9.11
N PRO A 12 -34.36 35.03 9.04
CA PRO A 12 -33.13 34.31 9.31
C PRO A 12 -32.04 34.84 8.37
N THR A 13 -31.01 35.41 8.94
CA THR A 13 -29.86 35.92 8.22
C THR A 13 -29.06 34.76 7.63
N ALA A 14 -28.76 34.84 6.35
CA ALA A 14 -27.88 33.88 5.69
C ALA A 14 -26.43 34.16 6.12
N THR A 15 -25.76 33.15 6.67
CA THR A 15 -24.36 33.25 7.10
C THR A 15 -23.48 32.39 6.21
N PRO A 16 -22.40 32.99 5.63
CA PRO A 16 -21.38 32.21 4.93
C PRO A 16 -20.51 31.44 5.92
N SER A 17 -20.14 30.21 5.59
CA SER A 17 -19.19 29.42 6.33
C SER A 17 -18.29 28.61 5.37
N THR A 18 -17.02 28.48 5.69
CA THR A 18 -16.06 27.73 4.92
C THR A 18 -15.70 26.44 5.66
N ILE A 19 -15.69 25.33 4.94
CA ILE A 19 -15.29 24.02 5.43
C ILE A 19 -14.03 23.60 4.67
N ILE A 20 -12.96 23.35 5.40
CA ILE A 20 -11.72 22.83 4.82
C ILE A 20 -11.95 21.38 4.38
N ALA A 21 -11.34 20.97 3.29
CA ALA A 21 -11.31 19.58 2.87
C ALA A 21 -10.80 18.68 4.00
N PRO A 22 -11.29 17.42 4.14
CA PRO A 22 -10.92 16.53 5.23
C PRO A 22 -9.48 15.98 5.07
N ILE A 23 -8.49 16.86 5.20
CA ILE A 23 -7.06 16.56 5.03
C ILE A 23 -6.48 15.63 6.09
N SER A 24 -7.14 15.48 7.25
CA SER A 24 -6.75 14.50 8.26
C SER A 24 -7.05 13.05 7.83
N GLY A 25 -7.70 12.87 6.67
CA GLY A 25 -7.90 11.58 6.04
C GLY A 25 -9.10 10.80 6.57
N LEU A 26 -9.10 9.51 6.27
CA LEU A 26 -10.16 8.56 6.61
C LEU A 26 -10.17 8.25 8.11
N ASN A 27 -11.34 8.33 8.73
CA ASN A 27 -11.56 7.93 10.13
C ASN A 27 -12.81 7.05 10.21
N ILE A 28 -12.63 5.79 10.60
CA ILE A 28 -13.71 4.80 10.74
C ILE A 28 -13.81 4.31 12.20
N ARG A 29 -12.99 4.86 13.10
CA ARG A 29 -12.97 4.50 14.51
C ARG A 29 -13.93 5.32 15.34
N ASP A 30 -13.91 6.64 15.13
CA ASP A 30 -14.59 7.57 16.02
C ASP A 30 -16.11 7.60 15.77
N PRO A 31 -16.94 7.77 16.82
CA PRO A 31 -18.38 7.88 16.67
C PRO A 31 -18.77 9.06 15.76
N LEU A 32 -19.74 8.86 14.88
CA LEU A 32 -20.18 9.85 13.88
C LEU A 32 -20.55 11.22 14.49
N ALA A 33 -21.08 11.22 15.70
CA ALA A 33 -21.52 12.44 16.38
C ALA A 33 -20.37 13.27 16.96
N ASN A 34 -19.21 12.68 17.19
CA ASN A 34 -18.08 13.33 17.87
C ASN A 34 -16.83 13.45 16.99
N MET A 35 -16.91 13.02 15.75
CA MET A 35 -15.79 13.08 14.81
C MET A 35 -15.46 14.53 14.45
N GLN A 36 -14.17 14.85 14.43
CA GLN A 36 -13.71 16.18 14.01
C GLN A 36 -13.97 16.40 12.51
N SER A 37 -14.33 17.64 12.14
CA SER A 37 -14.68 18.01 10.76
C SER A 37 -13.55 17.84 9.73
N ARG A 38 -12.28 17.74 10.18
CA ARG A 38 -11.11 17.51 9.33
C ARG A 38 -10.95 16.08 8.84
N TYR A 39 -11.76 15.14 9.35
CA TYR A 39 -11.77 13.75 8.93
C TYR A 39 -12.85 13.46 7.91
N ALA A 40 -12.64 12.41 7.15
CA ALA A 40 -13.60 11.84 6.20
C ALA A 40 -14.15 10.50 6.70
N LEU A 41 -15.44 10.26 6.49
CA LEU A 41 -16.08 8.96 6.68
C LEU A 41 -15.84 8.03 5.49
N VAL A 42 -15.69 8.61 4.31
CA VAL A 42 -15.30 7.92 3.07
C VAL A 42 -14.27 8.80 2.38
N LEU A 43 -13.18 8.20 1.96
CA LEU A 43 -12.11 8.87 1.21
C LEU A 43 -11.51 7.88 0.21
N ASP A 44 -12.20 7.72 -0.91
CA ASP A 44 -11.85 6.78 -1.97
C ASP A 44 -11.20 7.53 -3.13
N ASN A 45 -10.00 7.12 -3.54
CA ASN A 45 -9.21 7.69 -4.65
C ASN A 45 -8.85 9.18 -4.51
N PHE A 46 -8.97 9.74 -3.30
CA PHE A 46 -8.39 11.01 -2.92
C PHE A 46 -7.20 10.77 -1.99
N PHE A 47 -6.05 11.34 -2.33
CA PHE A 47 -4.85 11.28 -1.49
C PHE A 47 -4.74 12.56 -0.66
N PRO A 48 -4.77 12.46 0.68
CA PRO A 48 -4.71 13.64 1.57
C PRO A 48 -3.28 14.20 1.60
N ARG A 49 -3.13 15.48 1.26
CA ARG A 49 -1.90 16.25 1.41
C ARG A 49 -2.02 17.23 2.57
N ALA A 50 -0.98 17.99 2.84
CA ALA A 50 -0.96 18.95 3.95
C ALA A 50 -2.04 20.04 3.85
N SER A 51 -2.44 20.44 2.64
CA SER A 51 -3.36 21.56 2.38
C SER A 51 -4.63 21.20 1.62
N ASP A 52 -4.69 20.04 1.00
CA ASP A 52 -5.77 19.66 0.08
C ASP A 52 -5.93 18.14 -0.05
N LEU A 53 -6.96 17.73 -0.77
CA LEU A 53 -7.18 16.34 -1.18
C LEU A 53 -6.91 16.22 -2.69
N GLN A 54 -5.79 15.64 -3.06
CA GLN A 54 -5.46 15.38 -4.46
C GLN A 54 -6.22 14.16 -4.97
N LEU A 55 -6.86 14.25 -6.13
CA LEU A 55 -7.27 13.06 -6.88
C LEU A 55 -6.02 12.22 -7.15
N ARG A 56 -6.05 10.92 -6.81
CA ARG A 56 -4.88 10.09 -7.08
C ARG A 56 -4.48 10.15 -8.55
N LYS A 57 -3.20 10.06 -8.82
CA LYS A 57 -2.74 9.86 -10.18
C LYS A 57 -3.12 8.46 -10.67
N GLY A 58 -3.09 8.27 -11.96
CA GLY A 58 -3.39 7.01 -12.59
C GLY A 58 -2.18 6.10 -12.73
N TYR A 59 -2.25 5.26 -13.71
CA TYR A 59 -1.16 4.36 -14.11
C TYR A 59 -1.13 4.24 -15.65
N VAL A 60 0.08 4.04 -16.16
CA VAL A 60 0.35 3.95 -17.60
C VAL A 60 0.91 2.57 -17.91
N LEU A 61 0.47 1.98 -19.01
CA LEU A 61 0.98 0.67 -19.45
C LEU A 61 2.49 0.75 -19.69
N TYR A 62 3.23 -0.09 -19.00
CA TYR A 62 4.67 -0.22 -19.15
C TYR A 62 5.04 -1.37 -20.09
N SER A 63 4.43 -2.53 -19.88
CA SER A 63 4.62 -3.72 -20.69
C SER A 63 3.41 -4.65 -20.56
N SER A 64 3.23 -5.55 -21.52
CA SER A 64 2.20 -6.59 -21.45
C SER A 64 2.80 -7.93 -21.83
N CYS A 65 2.42 -8.98 -21.08
CA CYS A 65 2.71 -10.35 -21.46
C CYS A 65 1.53 -10.91 -22.27
N TYR A 66 1.40 -10.47 -23.50
CA TYR A 66 0.38 -10.97 -24.39
C TYR A 66 1.02 -11.98 -25.34
N ASP A 67 0.86 -13.25 -25.05
CA ASP A 67 1.09 -14.32 -26.00
C ASP A 67 -0.24 -14.56 -26.72
N ILE A 68 -0.31 -14.24 -28.00
CA ILE A 68 -1.52 -14.36 -28.82
C ILE A 68 -2.05 -15.82 -28.80
N ASP A 69 -1.18 -16.78 -28.57
CA ASP A 69 -1.49 -18.21 -28.64
C ASP A 69 -1.83 -18.84 -27.27
N LYS A 70 -1.62 -18.13 -26.14
CA LYS A 70 -1.86 -18.68 -24.80
C LYS A 70 -2.78 -17.76 -23.97
N LYS A 71 -4.09 -17.95 -24.15
CA LYS A 71 -5.11 -17.27 -23.33
C LYS A 71 -5.12 -17.68 -21.85
N ASP A 72 -4.43 -18.75 -21.47
CA ASP A 72 -4.57 -19.43 -20.17
C ASP A 72 -3.33 -19.31 -19.27
N ARG A 73 -2.45 -18.31 -19.47
CA ARG A 73 -1.33 -18.11 -18.55
C ARG A 73 -1.84 -17.69 -17.17
N PRO A 74 -1.27 -18.25 -16.07
CA PRO A 74 -1.60 -17.80 -14.73
C PRO A 74 -1.21 -16.33 -14.52
N PRO A 75 -1.95 -15.60 -13.67
CA PRO A 75 -1.67 -14.19 -13.38
C PRO A 75 -0.33 -14.03 -12.69
N PHE A 76 0.30 -12.89 -12.90
CA PHE A 76 1.51 -12.52 -12.17
C PHE A 76 1.16 -12.02 -10.77
N VAL A 77 1.89 -12.51 -9.78
CA VAL A 77 1.62 -12.24 -8.36
C VAL A 77 2.77 -11.56 -7.64
N ARG A 78 3.95 -11.44 -8.29
CA ARG A 78 5.12 -10.75 -7.75
C ARG A 78 5.86 -9.95 -8.81
N LEU A 79 6.47 -8.87 -8.34
CA LEU A 79 7.46 -8.09 -9.07
C LEU A 79 8.74 -8.06 -8.24
N LEU A 80 9.86 -8.42 -8.86
CA LEU A 80 11.17 -8.44 -8.22
C LEU A 80 12.12 -7.50 -8.95
N SER A 81 12.78 -6.62 -8.19
CA SER A 81 13.71 -5.64 -8.73
C SER A 81 15.15 -6.13 -8.55
N TYR A 82 15.87 -6.32 -9.63
CA TYR A 82 17.32 -6.49 -9.62
C TYR A 82 17.99 -5.12 -9.73
N ALA A 83 18.73 -4.75 -8.70
CA ALA A 83 19.39 -3.46 -8.59
C ALA A 83 20.88 -3.67 -8.28
N PRO A 84 21.74 -3.86 -9.31
CA PRO A 84 23.18 -3.96 -9.13
C PRO A 84 23.79 -2.60 -8.73
N ALA A 85 24.92 -2.64 -8.03
CA ALA A 85 25.61 -1.44 -7.55
C ALA A 85 26.01 -0.45 -8.68
N THR A 86 26.22 -0.96 -9.88
CA THR A 86 26.68 -0.15 -11.02
C THR A 86 25.56 0.52 -11.83
N TYR A 87 24.30 0.42 -11.42
CA TYR A 87 23.13 0.90 -12.18
C TYR A 87 22.97 0.33 -13.61
N LYS A 88 24.02 -0.17 -14.21
CA LYS A 88 23.98 -0.81 -15.53
C LYS A 88 23.44 -2.22 -15.38
N GLY A 89 22.34 -2.50 -16.07
CA GLY A 89 21.71 -3.82 -16.03
C GLY A 89 20.56 -3.97 -15.02
N ASN A 90 20.15 -2.88 -14.37
CA ASN A 90 18.92 -2.89 -13.58
C ASN A 90 17.76 -3.45 -14.41
N CYS A 91 17.06 -4.43 -13.87
CA CYS A 91 15.88 -5.00 -14.54
C CYS A 91 14.79 -5.39 -13.54
N LEU A 92 13.58 -5.49 -14.07
CA LEU A 92 12.41 -5.87 -13.33
C LEU A 92 11.96 -7.25 -13.81
N PHE A 93 11.68 -8.15 -12.86
CA PHE A 93 11.11 -9.46 -13.13
C PHE A 93 9.67 -9.53 -12.64
N ALA A 94 8.82 -10.12 -13.46
CA ALA A 94 7.48 -10.54 -13.04
C ALA A 94 7.47 -12.06 -12.83
N VAL A 95 6.76 -12.50 -11.80
CA VAL A 95 6.71 -13.91 -11.43
C VAL A 95 5.27 -14.41 -11.36
N SER A 96 5.04 -15.54 -12.02
CA SER A 96 3.79 -16.29 -12.02
C SER A 96 4.05 -17.75 -11.67
N ASP A 97 3.01 -18.57 -11.67
CA ASP A 97 3.13 -20.03 -11.50
C ASP A 97 3.77 -20.75 -12.70
N GLU A 98 4.14 -20.05 -13.78
CA GLU A 98 4.96 -20.58 -14.86
C GLU A 98 6.44 -20.24 -14.74
N GLY A 99 6.77 -19.20 -13.94
CA GLY A 99 8.16 -18.80 -13.72
C GLY A 99 8.40 -17.30 -13.79
N PHE A 100 9.66 -16.96 -14.00
CA PHE A 100 10.18 -15.60 -14.04
C PHE A 100 10.25 -15.09 -15.46
N ILE A 101 9.77 -13.89 -15.66
CA ILE A 101 9.83 -13.18 -16.94
C ILE A 101 10.51 -11.83 -16.70
N LYS A 102 11.53 -11.55 -17.50
CA LYS A 102 12.19 -10.25 -17.50
C LYS A 102 11.36 -9.24 -18.27
N LEU A 103 11.04 -8.12 -17.64
CA LEU A 103 10.31 -7.03 -18.28
C LEU A 103 11.31 -6.15 -19.03
N ASP A 104 11.15 -6.07 -20.35
CA ASP A 104 12.00 -5.23 -21.19
C ASP A 104 11.50 -3.79 -21.19
N THR A 105 12.43 -2.83 -21.26
CA THR A 105 12.15 -1.40 -21.24
C THR A 105 11.75 -0.85 -22.62
N ASN A 106 11.77 -1.66 -23.67
CA ASN A 106 11.44 -1.22 -25.02
C ASN A 106 9.94 -1.08 -25.26
N LYS A 107 9.47 0.14 -25.21
CA LYS A 107 8.07 0.58 -25.23
C LYS A 107 7.25 0.23 -26.49
N ASN A 108 7.83 -0.23 -27.59
CA ASN A 108 7.15 -0.21 -28.91
C ASN A 108 6.91 -1.55 -29.59
N THR A 109 7.38 -2.64 -29.02
CA THR A 109 7.01 -3.98 -29.48
C THR A 109 6.40 -4.71 -28.31
N ALA A 110 5.18 -5.22 -28.45
CA ALA A 110 4.65 -6.20 -27.50
C ALA A 110 5.59 -7.42 -27.55
N PRO A 111 6.57 -7.56 -26.63
CA PRO A 111 7.49 -8.67 -26.73
C PRO A 111 6.70 -9.92 -26.34
N VAL A 112 6.87 -10.98 -27.09
CA VAL A 112 6.58 -12.32 -26.58
C VAL A 112 7.54 -12.53 -25.43
N LEU A 113 7.08 -12.23 -24.20
CA LEU A 113 7.91 -12.35 -23.02
C LEU A 113 8.19 -13.82 -22.78
N LYS A 114 9.44 -14.18 -22.94
CA LYS A 114 9.91 -15.56 -22.76
C LYS A 114 10.13 -15.82 -21.28
N ILE A 115 9.77 -17.03 -20.82
CA ILE A 115 10.13 -17.47 -19.46
C ILE A 115 11.65 -17.64 -19.39
N ASP A 116 12.27 -16.81 -18.55
CA ASP A 116 13.71 -16.85 -18.31
C ASP A 116 14.12 -17.96 -17.35
N SER A 117 13.26 -18.25 -16.37
CA SER A 117 13.49 -19.31 -15.38
C SER A 117 12.16 -19.95 -14.99
N PRO A 118 11.87 -21.20 -15.38
CA PRO A 118 10.63 -21.88 -15.06
C PRO A 118 10.43 -22.10 -13.55
N ALA A 119 9.20 -21.93 -13.06
CA ALA A 119 8.80 -22.23 -11.69
C ALA A 119 7.31 -22.62 -11.68
N THR A 120 6.87 -23.30 -10.64
CA THR A 120 5.47 -23.74 -10.46
C THR A 120 4.76 -22.99 -9.34
N ASN A 121 5.36 -21.86 -8.88
CA ASN A 121 4.82 -21.02 -7.83
C ASN A 121 5.27 -19.56 -8.08
N GLY A 122 4.35 -18.62 -7.97
CA GLY A 122 4.61 -17.19 -8.14
C GLY A 122 5.00 -16.44 -6.85
N LEU A 123 4.91 -17.08 -5.68
CA LEU A 123 5.09 -16.43 -4.36
C LEU A 123 6.54 -16.49 -3.87
N TRP A 124 7.41 -15.65 -4.45
CA TRP A 124 8.84 -15.62 -4.15
C TRP A 124 9.24 -14.47 -3.25
N GLN A 125 10.26 -14.72 -2.39
CA GLN A 125 11.02 -13.73 -1.65
C GLN A 125 12.35 -13.48 -2.34
N SER A 126 12.90 -12.27 -2.21
CA SER A 126 14.17 -11.95 -2.82
C SER A 126 14.96 -10.92 -2.02
N VAL A 127 16.28 -10.95 -2.21
CA VAL A 127 17.22 -9.95 -1.71
C VAL A 127 18.29 -9.66 -2.77
N ASN A 128 18.65 -8.38 -2.93
CA ASN A 128 19.84 -8.00 -3.68
C ASN A 128 21.07 -8.15 -2.78
N PHE A 129 22.09 -8.82 -3.27
CA PHE A 129 23.33 -9.12 -2.55
C PHE A 129 24.54 -8.95 -3.44
N SER A 130 25.59 -8.30 -2.94
CA SER A 130 26.82 -8.05 -3.68
C SER A 130 28.01 -8.69 -2.97
N ASN A 131 28.90 -9.29 -3.74
CA ASN A 131 30.15 -9.86 -3.26
C ASN A 131 31.28 -9.63 -4.28
N GLY A 132 32.48 -10.19 -4.01
CA GLY A 132 33.61 -10.09 -4.93
C GLY A 132 33.42 -10.77 -6.30
N GLY A 133 32.39 -11.61 -6.45
CA GLY A 133 32.03 -12.29 -7.70
C GLY A 133 30.98 -11.56 -8.53
N GLY A 134 30.33 -10.53 -7.98
CA GLY A 134 29.31 -9.76 -8.68
C GLY A 134 28.10 -9.35 -7.82
N ASP A 135 27.09 -8.85 -8.50
CA ASP A 135 25.80 -8.47 -7.91
C ASP A 135 24.76 -9.56 -8.22
N TRP A 136 24.03 -9.98 -7.20
CA TRP A 136 23.11 -11.11 -7.25
C TRP A 136 21.71 -10.71 -6.81
N LEU A 137 20.69 -11.15 -7.54
CA LEU A 137 19.33 -11.23 -7.01
C LEU A 137 19.09 -12.66 -6.52
N TRP A 138 19.08 -12.85 -5.22
CA TRP A 138 18.85 -14.15 -4.58
C TRP A 138 17.36 -14.35 -4.30
N CYS A 139 16.79 -15.50 -4.71
CA CYS A 139 15.36 -15.76 -4.66
C CYS A 139 15.04 -17.14 -4.09
N CYS A 140 13.97 -17.21 -3.27
CA CYS A 140 13.41 -18.44 -2.71
C CYS A 140 11.89 -18.37 -2.56
N CYS A 141 11.20 -19.51 -2.45
CA CYS A 141 9.76 -19.58 -2.19
C CYS A 141 9.37 -20.62 -1.13
N GLY A 142 10.24 -21.58 -0.81
CA GLY A 142 10.05 -22.56 0.27
C GLY A 142 8.83 -23.45 0.13
N ASP A 143 8.38 -23.76 -1.08
CA ASP A 143 7.20 -24.57 -1.33
C ASP A 143 7.47 -26.10 -1.30
N GLY A 144 8.74 -26.50 -1.18
CA GLY A 144 9.18 -27.88 -1.21
C GLY A 144 9.43 -28.45 -2.63
N VAL A 145 9.17 -27.67 -3.66
CA VAL A 145 9.30 -28.07 -5.07
C VAL A 145 10.33 -27.21 -5.80
N ASN A 146 10.15 -25.89 -5.74
CA ASN A 146 10.99 -24.95 -6.46
C ASN A 146 12.28 -24.66 -5.70
N LYS A 147 13.42 -24.89 -6.38
CA LYS A 147 14.75 -24.65 -5.83
C LYS A 147 15.07 -23.16 -5.80
N ALA A 148 15.82 -22.73 -4.78
CA ALA A 148 16.38 -21.39 -4.71
C ALA A 148 17.23 -21.08 -5.94
N ARG A 149 17.28 -19.83 -6.35
CA ARG A 149 18.00 -19.39 -7.54
C ARG A 149 18.55 -18.00 -7.41
N VAL A 150 19.59 -17.73 -8.18
CA VAL A 150 20.25 -16.43 -8.25
C VAL A 150 20.31 -15.93 -9.68
N TYR A 151 20.16 -14.61 -9.84
CA TYR A 151 20.38 -13.92 -11.11
C TYR A 151 21.65 -13.06 -11.00
N ASP A 152 22.55 -13.18 -11.98
CA ASP A 152 23.87 -12.53 -11.99
C ASP A 152 23.93 -11.26 -12.87
N GLY A 153 22.78 -10.78 -13.33
CA GLY A 153 22.68 -9.69 -14.31
C GLY A 153 22.56 -10.18 -15.75
N THR A 154 22.87 -11.44 -16.02
CA THR A 154 22.83 -12.05 -17.36
C THR A 154 21.96 -13.29 -17.43
N LYS A 155 22.08 -14.19 -16.46
CA LYS A 155 21.38 -15.48 -16.42
C LYS A 155 20.94 -15.88 -15.02
N TRP A 156 19.96 -16.76 -14.97
CA TRP A 156 19.53 -17.44 -13.76
C TRP A 156 20.36 -18.71 -13.52
N THR A 157 20.79 -18.92 -12.30
CA THR A 157 21.43 -20.15 -11.84
C THR A 157 20.60 -20.73 -10.69
N ILE A 158 20.24 -22.00 -10.81
CA ILE A 158 19.56 -22.76 -9.76
C ILE A 158 20.61 -23.23 -8.77
N LEU A 159 20.36 -23.00 -7.49
CA LEU A 159 21.22 -23.44 -6.40
C LEU A 159 20.64 -24.72 -5.79
N ASP A 160 21.42 -25.81 -5.73
CA ASP A 160 21.07 -27.05 -5.06
C ASP A 160 22.33 -27.77 -4.55
N SER A 161 22.18 -28.96 -4.00
CA SER A 161 23.30 -29.75 -3.50
C SER A 161 24.28 -30.22 -4.58
N ALA A 162 23.87 -30.21 -5.85
CA ALA A 162 24.69 -30.58 -6.99
C ALA A 162 25.27 -29.36 -7.75
N SER A 163 24.82 -28.15 -7.43
CA SER A 163 25.32 -26.93 -8.05
C SER A 163 26.72 -26.53 -7.54
N THR A 164 27.38 -25.62 -8.26
CA THR A 164 28.65 -25.03 -7.83
C THR A 164 28.48 -23.50 -7.82
N PRO A 165 28.44 -22.86 -6.64
CA PRO A 165 28.49 -23.43 -5.28
C PRO A 165 27.22 -24.19 -4.89
N ALA A 166 27.36 -25.23 -4.06
CA ALA A 166 26.25 -26.07 -3.60
C ALA A 166 25.46 -25.40 -2.48
N LEU A 167 24.12 -25.65 -2.48
CA LEU A 167 23.21 -25.18 -1.45
C LEU A 167 22.34 -26.31 -0.94
N ASP A 168 22.40 -26.59 0.36
CA ASP A 168 21.52 -27.55 1.01
C ASP A 168 20.10 -26.93 1.22
N TYR A 169 19.09 -27.80 1.39
CA TYR A 169 17.68 -27.44 1.64
C TYR A 169 17.08 -26.47 0.61
N SER A 170 17.54 -26.46 -0.62
CA SER A 170 17.24 -25.47 -1.65
C SER A 170 15.73 -25.23 -1.89
N THR A 171 14.88 -26.25 -1.72
CA THR A 171 13.43 -26.15 -1.91
C THR A 171 12.67 -25.69 -0.66
N GLU A 172 13.35 -25.53 0.47
CA GLU A 172 12.73 -25.30 1.77
C GLU A 172 12.92 -23.86 2.29
N TRP A 173 13.73 -23.03 1.63
CA TRP A 173 13.99 -21.64 2.04
C TRP A 173 12.78 -20.76 1.79
N VAL A 174 12.18 -20.21 2.85
CA VAL A 174 10.98 -19.37 2.78
C VAL A 174 11.29 -17.89 2.80
N ASP A 175 12.44 -17.50 3.36
CA ASP A 175 12.88 -16.11 3.41
C ASP A 175 14.39 -15.99 3.42
N VAL A 176 14.88 -14.83 2.97
CA VAL A 176 16.29 -14.49 2.89
C VAL A 176 16.51 -13.02 3.24
N CYS A 177 17.52 -12.75 4.06
CA CYS A 177 17.91 -11.40 4.45
C CYS A 177 19.43 -11.24 4.36
N SER A 178 19.87 -10.05 3.95
CA SER A 178 21.28 -9.67 4.00
C SER A 178 21.56 -8.87 5.27
N PHE A 179 22.46 -9.37 6.14
CA PHE A 179 22.88 -8.67 7.34
C PHE A 179 24.36 -8.93 7.63
N LYS A 180 25.13 -7.88 7.93
CA LYS A 180 26.56 -7.93 8.20
C LYS A 180 27.35 -8.77 7.17
N ARG A 181 27.07 -8.50 5.86
CA ARG A 181 27.73 -9.14 4.71
C ARG A 181 27.52 -10.67 4.63
N ARG A 182 26.48 -11.19 5.27
CA ARG A 182 26.05 -12.59 5.23
C ARG A 182 24.62 -12.69 4.74
N LEU A 183 24.27 -13.80 4.10
CA LEU A 183 22.89 -14.18 3.86
C LEU A 183 22.37 -15.01 5.03
N TRP A 184 21.22 -14.61 5.53
CA TRP A 184 20.47 -15.28 6.59
C TRP A 184 19.23 -15.88 5.99
N LEU A 185 18.93 -17.14 6.33
CA LEU A 185 17.95 -17.96 5.66
C LEU A 185 16.96 -18.53 6.68
N ALA A 186 15.67 -18.47 6.37
CA ALA A 186 14.59 -19.11 7.12
C ALA A 186 14.13 -20.37 6.39
N ARG A 187 14.04 -21.47 7.10
CA ARG A 187 13.57 -22.76 6.58
C ARG A 187 12.09 -22.95 6.87
N ARG A 188 11.38 -23.57 5.92
CA ARG A 188 9.96 -23.88 6.03
C ARG A 188 9.65 -24.73 7.29
N ASN A 189 8.61 -24.31 8.04
CA ASN A 189 8.15 -24.99 9.25
C ASN A 189 9.27 -25.27 10.28
N SER A 190 10.27 -24.39 10.33
CA SER A 190 11.42 -24.51 11.22
C SER A 190 11.56 -23.26 12.08
N ASP A 191 11.98 -23.49 13.31
CA ASP A 191 12.39 -22.50 14.30
C ASP A 191 13.91 -22.28 14.30
N VAL A 192 14.62 -22.91 13.36
CA VAL A 192 16.07 -22.79 13.20
C VAL A 192 16.39 -21.72 12.17
N LEU A 193 17.18 -20.74 12.60
CA LEU A 193 17.76 -19.72 11.73
C LEU A 193 19.06 -20.25 11.13
N TYR A 194 19.24 -20.08 9.83
CA TYR A 194 20.45 -20.46 9.13
C TYR A 194 21.20 -19.23 8.60
N TYR A 195 22.51 -19.34 8.48
CA TYR A 195 23.33 -18.29 7.89
C TYR A 195 24.52 -18.86 7.13
N LEU A 196 24.93 -18.14 6.09
CA LEU A 196 26.08 -18.47 5.26
C LEU A 196 27.35 -17.77 5.76
N ASP A 197 28.50 -18.22 5.26
CA ASP A 197 29.75 -17.50 5.43
C ASP A 197 29.70 -16.08 4.86
N VAL A 198 30.64 -15.24 5.28
CA VAL A 198 30.77 -13.87 4.80
C VAL A 198 30.90 -13.85 3.30
N LEU A 199 30.03 -13.09 2.61
CA LEU A 199 29.99 -12.94 1.16
C LEU A 199 29.66 -14.21 0.36
N ALA A 200 29.28 -15.30 1.02
CA ALA A 200 28.82 -16.51 0.34
C ALA A 200 27.38 -16.35 -0.18
N ILE A 201 27.09 -16.97 -1.34
CA ILE A 201 25.75 -17.02 -1.96
C ILE A 201 25.10 -18.40 -1.82
N ALA A 202 25.85 -19.41 -1.39
CA ALA A 202 25.39 -20.77 -1.13
C ALA A 202 26.28 -21.44 -0.09
N GLY A 203 25.82 -22.54 0.50
CA GLY A 203 26.58 -23.27 1.50
C GLY A 203 25.96 -24.63 1.83
N VAL A 204 26.76 -25.49 2.47
CA VAL A 204 26.40 -26.85 2.85
C VAL A 204 26.66 -27.09 4.33
N GLU A 205 25.85 -27.94 4.95
CA GLU A 205 25.92 -28.31 6.37
C GLU A 205 26.73 -29.61 6.57
N LYS A 206 27.86 -29.78 5.86
CA LYS A 206 28.70 -30.97 5.97
C LYS A 206 29.78 -30.81 7.05
N LYS A 207 29.98 -31.85 7.88
CA LYS A 207 30.89 -31.84 9.04
C LYS A 207 32.34 -31.46 8.71
N GLU A 208 32.82 -31.71 7.50
CA GLU A 208 34.23 -31.49 7.13
C GLU A 208 34.49 -30.10 6.50
N ASN A 209 33.47 -29.44 5.93
CA ASN A 209 33.56 -28.09 5.33
C ASN A 209 32.20 -27.37 5.48
N THR A 210 31.79 -27.13 6.70
CA THR A 210 30.52 -26.43 6.99
C THR A 210 30.61 -24.97 6.54
N THR A 211 29.77 -24.58 5.60
CA THR A 211 29.61 -23.20 5.12
C THR A 211 28.18 -22.68 5.26
N LEU A 212 27.28 -23.55 5.75
CA LEU A 212 25.92 -23.24 6.17
C LEU A 212 25.80 -23.59 7.67
N TYR A 213 25.56 -22.60 8.48
CA TYR A 213 25.48 -22.69 9.93
C TYR A 213 24.04 -22.55 10.40
N SER A 214 23.72 -23.12 11.56
CA SER A 214 22.39 -23.11 12.16
C SER A 214 22.39 -22.52 13.56
N LEU A 215 21.34 -21.74 13.89
CA LEU A 215 21.07 -21.18 15.21
C LEU A 215 19.65 -21.55 15.62
N PRO A 216 19.46 -22.51 16.56
CA PRO A 216 18.14 -22.92 17.02
C PRO A 216 17.51 -21.83 17.91
N LEU A 217 16.26 -21.45 17.63
CA LEU A 217 15.49 -20.45 18.37
C LEU A 217 14.36 -21.04 19.22
N GLY A 218 14.07 -22.33 19.08
CA GLY A 218 12.89 -22.97 19.68
C GLY A 218 12.80 -22.84 21.19
N SER A 219 13.94 -22.85 21.89
CA SER A 219 13.98 -22.63 23.34
C SER A 219 13.68 -21.19 23.78
N LEU A 220 13.71 -20.24 22.85
CA LEU A 220 13.48 -18.82 23.12
C LEU A 220 12.01 -18.45 22.95
N TRP A 221 11.27 -19.15 22.09
CA TRP A 221 9.87 -18.84 21.78
C TRP A 221 8.91 -19.64 22.65
N ASN A 222 8.18 -18.96 23.52
CA ASN A 222 7.21 -19.59 24.41
C ASN A 222 5.84 -19.83 23.76
N ARG A 223 5.57 -19.21 22.58
CA ARG A 223 4.36 -19.42 21.78
C ARG A 223 4.55 -20.44 20.67
N GLY A 224 5.78 -20.93 20.48
CA GLY A 224 6.13 -21.81 19.36
C GLY A 224 6.06 -21.11 18.00
N GLY A 225 5.79 -21.88 16.94
CA GLY A 225 5.73 -21.40 15.57
C GLY A 225 7.04 -21.58 14.81
N SER A 226 7.06 -21.13 13.57
CA SER A 226 8.23 -21.15 12.68
C SER A 226 8.64 -19.74 12.32
N ILE A 227 9.84 -19.59 11.75
CA ILE A 227 10.31 -18.29 11.25
C ILE A 227 9.48 -17.90 10.02
N ILE A 228 8.91 -16.70 10.01
CA ILE A 228 8.15 -16.15 8.88
C ILE A 228 8.96 -15.12 8.10
N LYS A 229 9.78 -14.30 8.79
CA LYS A 229 10.55 -13.21 8.18
C LYS A 229 11.81 -12.92 8.96
N ILE A 230 12.85 -12.52 8.24
CA ILE A 230 14.11 -12.03 8.81
C ILE A 230 14.35 -10.63 8.26
N MET A 231 14.61 -9.66 9.13
CA MET A 231 14.90 -8.28 8.70
C MET A 231 15.95 -7.63 9.61
N ASN A 232 16.63 -6.65 9.08
CA ASN A 232 17.53 -5.81 9.86
C ASN A 232 16.82 -4.55 10.34
N LEU A 233 17.05 -4.16 11.60
CA LEU A 233 16.62 -2.91 12.22
C LEU A 233 17.86 -2.07 12.48
N THR A 234 17.82 -0.80 12.12
CA THR A 234 18.90 0.15 12.40
C THR A 234 18.35 1.27 13.28
N LEU A 235 18.85 1.41 14.49
CA LEU A 235 18.44 2.45 15.42
C LEU A 235 19.64 3.35 15.72
N ASP A 236 19.41 4.66 15.82
CA ASP A 236 20.37 5.62 16.32
C ASP A 236 20.17 5.76 17.84
N SER A 237 21.11 5.21 18.61
CA SER A 237 21.09 5.27 20.07
C SER A 237 21.84 6.47 20.65
N GLY A 238 22.22 7.44 19.79
CA GLY A 238 22.98 8.63 20.20
C GLY A 238 24.50 8.44 20.32
N SER A 239 24.98 7.19 20.22
CA SER A 239 26.42 6.81 20.15
C SER A 239 26.82 6.25 18.79
N GLY A 240 25.93 6.34 17.79
CA GLY A 240 26.07 5.80 16.44
C GLY A 240 24.92 4.87 16.06
N ALA A 241 24.85 4.50 14.77
CA ALA A 241 23.84 3.59 14.28
C ALA A 241 24.10 2.15 14.74
N ASP A 242 23.18 1.61 15.51
CA ASP A 242 23.17 0.21 15.95
C ASP A 242 22.31 -0.62 15.01
N ASP A 243 22.89 -1.68 14.45
CA ASP A 243 22.21 -2.63 13.58
C ASP A 243 21.82 -3.90 14.35
N TYR A 244 20.56 -4.25 14.26
CA TYR A 244 19.99 -5.45 14.87
C TYR A 244 19.45 -6.40 13.80
N LEU A 245 19.54 -7.70 14.06
CA LEU A 245 18.86 -8.73 13.28
C LEU A 245 17.58 -9.13 14.01
N CYS A 246 16.43 -8.93 13.35
CA CYS A 246 15.12 -9.25 13.88
C CYS A 246 14.56 -10.47 13.17
N ILE A 247 14.22 -11.52 13.93
CA ILE A 247 13.67 -12.78 13.45
C ILE A 247 12.24 -12.90 13.95
N PHE A 248 11.30 -12.87 13.01
CA PHE A 248 9.87 -12.88 13.27
C PHE A 248 9.29 -14.28 13.20
N SER A 249 8.51 -14.66 14.21
CA SER A 249 7.78 -15.92 14.30
C SER A 249 6.37 -15.79 13.69
N THR A 250 5.82 -16.88 13.18
CA THR A 250 4.42 -16.99 12.75
C THR A 250 3.41 -16.72 13.87
N GLU A 251 3.80 -16.93 15.12
CA GLU A 251 2.94 -16.76 16.31
C GLU A 251 3.08 -15.37 16.97
N GLY A 252 3.80 -14.45 16.34
CA GLY A 252 3.91 -13.07 16.80
C GLY A 252 4.95 -12.88 17.91
N GLN A 253 6.08 -13.56 17.83
CA GLN A 253 7.26 -13.30 18.65
C GLN A 253 8.43 -12.89 17.78
N VAL A 254 9.26 -12.00 18.29
CA VAL A 254 10.42 -11.47 17.59
C VAL A 254 11.65 -11.64 18.45
N ALA A 255 12.62 -12.40 17.97
CA ALA A 255 13.95 -12.48 18.58
C ALA A 255 14.87 -11.44 17.94
N VAL A 256 15.51 -10.61 18.76
CA VAL A 256 16.39 -9.53 18.31
C VAL A 256 17.81 -9.82 18.73
N TYR A 257 18.72 -9.87 17.77
CA TYR A 257 20.14 -10.09 17.96
C TYR A 257 20.96 -8.88 17.56
N LYS A 258 22.12 -8.72 18.23
CA LYS A 258 23.13 -7.71 17.92
C LYS A 258 24.50 -8.39 17.81
N GLY A 259 25.33 -7.90 16.89
CA GLY A 259 26.71 -8.36 16.72
C GLY A 259 27.10 -8.51 15.26
N ASN A 260 28.34 -8.93 15.02
CA ASN A 260 28.89 -9.09 13.66
C ASN A 260 29.19 -10.56 13.32
N ASN A 261 29.58 -11.35 14.32
CA ASN A 261 29.99 -12.73 14.09
C ASN A 261 29.24 -13.71 14.98
N PRO A 262 28.25 -14.42 14.44
CA PRO A 262 27.43 -15.37 15.20
C PRO A 262 28.22 -16.60 15.72
N ASN A 263 29.44 -16.84 15.25
CA ASN A 263 30.32 -17.90 15.75
C ASN A 263 31.17 -17.45 16.95
N ASN A 264 31.01 -16.21 17.44
CA ASN A 264 31.76 -15.68 18.57
C ASN A 264 30.80 -15.15 19.63
N ASP A 265 30.66 -15.85 20.73
CA ASP A 265 29.74 -15.52 21.84
C ASP A 265 30.05 -14.16 22.50
N ASN A 266 31.25 -13.63 22.33
CA ASN A 266 31.61 -12.30 22.84
C ASN A 266 31.15 -11.15 21.94
N ASP A 267 30.85 -11.44 20.67
CA ASP A 267 30.44 -10.43 19.67
C ASP A 267 28.98 -10.59 19.24
N TRP A 268 28.36 -11.74 19.52
CA TRP A 268 26.99 -12.06 19.13
C TRP A 268 26.12 -12.36 20.33
N GLY A 269 25.03 -11.62 20.49
CA GLY A 269 24.14 -11.80 21.64
C GLY A 269 22.68 -11.52 21.33
N LEU A 270 21.80 -12.24 22.03
CA LEU A 270 20.38 -11.98 22.08
C LEU A 270 20.14 -10.69 22.90
N VAL A 271 19.50 -9.70 22.29
CA VAL A 271 19.09 -8.45 22.95
C VAL A 271 17.79 -8.64 23.70
N GLY A 272 16.84 -9.35 23.12
CA GLY A 272 15.56 -9.62 23.75
C GLY A 272 14.58 -10.34 22.84
N ILE A 273 13.44 -10.73 23.45
CA ILE A 273 12.30 -11.31 22.76
C ILE A 273 11.11 -10.39 22.98
N TYR A 274 10.42 -10.04 21.90
CA TYR A 274 9.30 -9.11 21.93
C TYR A 274 8.06 -9.79 21.41
N ASP A 275 6.92 -9.53 22.06
CA ASP A 275 5.62 -9.99 21.63
C ASP A 275 4.96 -8.94 20.74
N ILE A 276 4.49 -9.36 19.58
CA ILE A 276 3.74 -8.55 18.63
C ILE A 276 2.45 -9.26 18.21
N PRO A 277 1.45 -8.57 17.64
CA PRO A 277 0.35 -9.23 16.96
C PRO A 277 0.86 -10.08 15.80
N LYS A 278 0.17 -11.19 15.48
CA LYS A 278 0.60 -12.11 14.43
C LYS A 278 0.74 -11.40 13.08
N PRO A 279 1.89 -11.53 12.40
CA PRO A 279 2.07 -11.03 11.04
C PRO A 279 1.14 -11.74 10.05
N LEU A 280 0.63 -11.02 9.06
CA LEU A 280 -0.24 -11.61 8.04
C LEU A 280 0.52 -12.57 7.11
N SER A 281 1.73 -12.19 6.69
CA SER A 281 2.60 -13.06 5.87
C SER A 281 4.01 -12.48 5.74
N ALA A 282 4.92 -13.22 5.11
CA ALA A 282 6.28 -12.76 4.81
C ALA A 282 6.35 -11.53 3.88
N ASN A 283 5.31 -11.29 3.06
CA ASN A 283 5.24 -10.13 2.16
C ASN A 283 4.70 -8.86 2.80
N CYS A 284 4.21 -8.99 4.01
CA CYS A 284 3.59 -7.91 4.76
C CYS A 284 4.60 -7.12 5.60
N PHE A 285 5.86 -7.13 5.20
CA PHE A 285 6.97 -6.41 5.83
C PHE A 285 7.65 -5.48 4.85
N ILE A 286 8.06 -4.29 5.33
CA ILE A 286 8.84 -3.36 4.53
C ILE A 286 9.82 -2.58 5.41
N LYS A 287 10.95 -2.22 4.83
CA LYS A 287 11.93 -1.32 5.44
C LYS A 287 11.49 0.13 5.25
N TYR A 288 11.45 0.91 6.34
CA TYR A 288 11.13 2.33 6.32
C TYR A 288 12.26 3.11 7.01
N GLY A 289 13.21 3.61 6.23
CA GLY A 289 14.45 4.13 6.78
C GLY A 289 15.22 3.06 7.56
N GLY A 290 15.48 3.31 8.84
CA GLY A 290 16.05 2.34 9.77
C GLY A 290 15.05 1.34 10.34
N ASP A 291 13.74 1.65 10.32
CA ASP A 291 12.67 0.89 10.95
C ASP A 291 12.10 -0.24 10.09
N ILE A 292 11.34 -1.11 10.72
CA ILE A 292 10.57 -2.19 10.09
C ILE A 292 9.08 -1.91 10.28
N ILE A 293 8.36 -1.77 9.18
CA ILE A 293 6.89 -1.68 9.21
C ILE A 293 6.30 -3.01 8.76
N LEU A 294 5.29 -3.48 9.48
CA LEU A 294 4.62 -4.74 9.16
C LEU A 294 3.10 -4.66 9.32
N MET A 295 2.40 -5.41 8.45
CA MET A 295 0.96 -5.64 8.56
C MET A 295 0.72 -6.85 9.46
N THR A 296 -0.09 -6.63 10.49
CA THR A 296 -0.50 -7.67 11.44
C THR A 296 -2.01 -7.88 11.39
N GLU A 297 -2.51 -8.91 12.06
CA GLU A 297 -3.95 -9.14 12.21
C GLU A 297 -4.68 -7.96 12.86
N ASN A 298 -4.02 -7.18 13.70
CA ASN A 298 -4.62 -6.09 14.47
C ASN A 298 -4.35 -4.70 13.90
N GLY A 299 -3.49 -4.56 12.89
CA GLY A 299 -3.14 -3.27 12.31
C GLY A 299 -1.74 -3.21 11.73
N LEU A 300 -1.36 -2.01 11.32
CA LEU A 300 -0.01 -1.68 10.87
C LEU A 300 0.86 -1.32 12.06
N LEU A 301 2.02 -1.93 12.18
CA LEU A 301 2.95 -1.80 13.29
C LEU A 301 4.30 -1.28 12.79
N ALA A 302 4.85 -0.27 13.47
CA ALA A 302 6.25 0.16 13.36
C ALA A 302 7.04 -0.54 14.48
N PHE A 303 8.03 -1.35 14.13
CA PHE A 303 8.69 -2.22 15.12
C PHE A 303 9.58 -1.43 16.09
N SER A 304 10.16 -0.30 15.68
CA SER A 304 10.94 0.57 16.56
C SER A 304 10.14 1.08 17.77
N GLU A 305 8.84 1.33 17.61
CA GLU A 305 7.96 1.76 18.69
C GLU A 305 7.78 0.64 19.75
N MET A 306 7.75 -0.62 19.32
CA MET A 306 7.67 -1.77 20.22
C MET A 306 8.98 -2.02 20.95
N PHE A 307 10.11 -1.76 20.30
CA PHE A 307 11.44 -1.92 20.86
C PHE A 307 11.69 -0.98 22.05
N GLN A 308 11.05 0.19 22.05
CA GLN A 308 11.18 1.20 23.11
C GLN A 308 10.19 1.00 24.26
N THR A 309 9.11 0.25 24.06
CA THR A 309 8.04 0.03 25.06
C THR A 309 7.78 -1.43 25.30
N ILE A 310 7.91 -1.89 26.55
CA ILE A 310 7.67 -3.30 26.94
C ILE A 310 6.17 -3.68 26.84
N GLU A 311 5.27 -2.69 26.78
CA GLU A 311 3.82 -2.91 26.73
C GLU A 311 3.27 -2.74 25.30
N ILE A 312 2.47 -3.71 24.86
CA ILE A 312 1.68 -3.62 23.61
C ILE A 312 0.57 -2.58 23.83
N LYS A 313 0.82 -1.34 23.47
CA LYS A 313 -0.22 -0.31 23.47
C LYS A 313 -0.90 -0.28 22.11
N HIS A 314 -2.23 -0.48 22.08
CA HIS A 314 -3.03 -0.32 20.86
C HIS A 314 -2.90 1.07 20.22
N SER A 315 -2.45 2.09 20.98
CA SER A 315 -2.20 3.44 20.52
C SER A 315 -0.95 3.60 19.64
N ILE A 316 -0.05 2.60 19.63
CA ILE A 316 1.20 2.60 18.87
C ILE A 316 0.96 2.32 17.38
N MET A 317 -0.18 1.70 17.04
CA MET A 317 -0.50 1.37 15.66
C MET A 317 -0.96 2.61 14.89
N SER A 318 -0.20 3.00 13.88
CA SER A 318 -0.56 4.10 12.97
C SER A 318 -1.91 3.90 12.28
N SER A 319 -2.40 2.65 12.23
CA SER A 319 -3.72 2.28 11.67
C SER A 319 -4.88 2.34 12.67
N ALA A 320 -4.67 2.79 13.91
CA ALA A 320 -5.73 2.84 14.94
C ALA A 320 -6.99 3.59 14.48
N ILE A 321 -6.84 4.63 13.67
CA ILE A 321 -7.94 5.46 13.17
C ILE A 321 -8.80 4.74 12.11
N ILE A 322 -8.25 3.75 11.42
CA ILE A 322 -8.95 2.89 10.43
C ILE A 322 -9.13 1.45 10.94
N HIS A 323 -9.02 1.23 12.26
CA HIS A 323 -8.99 -0.11 12.85
C HIS A 323 -10.16 -1.00 12.42
N ASN A 324 -11.39 -0.49 12.39
CA ASN A 324 -12.55 -1.27 11.98
C ASN A 324 -12.46 -1.73 10.51
N ALA A 325 -11.98 -0.86 9.61
CA ALA A 325 -11.78 -1.23 8.21
C ALA A 325 -10.62 -2.23 8.03
N TRP A 326 -9.59 -2.13 8.88
CA TRP A 326 -8.49 -3.09 8.89
C TRP A 326 -8.97 -4.48 9.32
N LEU A 327 -9.73 -4.57 10.41
CA LEU A 327 -10.31 -5.83 10.88
C LEU A 327 -11.24 -6.44 9.83
N GLU A 328 -12.09 -5.62 9.18
CA GLU A 328 -12.95 -6.08 8.07
C GLU A 328 -12.13 -6.69 6.92
N ALA A 329 -11.01 -6.05 6.55
CA ALA A 329 -10.11 -6.57 5.52
C ALA A 329 -9.47 -7.90 5.95
N VAL A 330 -9.02 -8.03 7.20
CA VAL A 330 -8.44 -9.28 7.75
C VAL A 330 -9.50 -10.38 7.84
N ASP A 331 -10.72 -10.05 8.28
CA ASP A 331 -11.82 -11.03 8.35
C ASP A 331 -12.21 -11.52 6.95
N ARG A 332 -12.13 -10.64 5.93
CA ARG A 332 -12.31 -11.07 4.53
C ARG A 332 -11.24 -12.09 4.11
N LEU A 333 -9.98 -11.87 4.48
CA LEU A 333 -8.91 -12.87 4.22
C LEU A 333 -9.17 -14.20 4.92
N ARG A 334 -9.69 -14.17 6.16
CA ARG A 334 -10.09 -15.40 6.90
C ARG A 334 -11.21 -16.14 6.19
N LEU A 335 -12.21 -15.44 5.66
CA LEU A 335 -13.30 -16.04 4.89
C LEU A 335 -12.78 -16.70 3.62
N ILE A 336 -11.93 -16.01 2.84
CA ILE A 336 -11.28 -16.56 1.65
C ILE A 336 -10.47 -17.82 2.02
N GLY A 337 -9.71 -17.78 3.11
CA GLY A 337 -8.95 -18.93 3.60
C GLY A 337 -9.85 -20.12 3.90
N LYS A 338 -10.97 -19.89 4.59
CA LYS A 338 -11.95 -20.94 4.91
C LYS A 338 -12.57 -21.55 3.64
N GLU A 339 -12.92 -20.72 2.66
CA GLU A 339 -13.49 -21.16 1.37
C GLU A 339 -12.51 -21.99 0.53
N LYS A 340 -11.22 -21.67 0.60
CA LYS A 340 -10.16 -22.34 -0.19
C LYS A 340 -9.39 -23.39 0.59
N GLY A 341 -9.67 -23.62 1.87
CA GLY A 341 -8.90 -24.54 2.73
C GLY A 341 -7.48 -24.05 3.03
N LEU A 342 -7.25 -22.74 3.03
CA LEU A 342 -5.96 -22.10 3.27
C LEU A 342 -5.93 -21.43 4.67
N THR A 343 -4.76 -21.37 5.27
CA THR A 343 -4.54 -20.60 6.50
C THR A 343 -4.53 -19.10 6.19
N LEU A 344 -4.78 -18.26 7.20
CA LEU A 344 -4.70 -16.81 7.06
C LEU A 344 -3.34 -16.35 6.50
N GLN A 345 -2.25 -16.96 6.95
CA GLN A 345 -0.91 -16.64 6.49
C GLN A 345 -0.68 -17.04 5.03
N GLN A 346 -1.26 -18.14 4.56
CA GLN A 346 -1.20 -18.53 3.15
C GLN A 346 -1.98 -17.55 2.25
N VAL A 347 -3.18 -17.13 2.65
CA VAL A 347 -3.93 -16.08 1.94
C VAL A 347 -3.22 -14.74 2.06
N GLY A 348 -2.66 -14.42 3.21
CA GLY A 348 -1.88 -13.20 3.45
C GLY A 348 -0.66 -13.05 2.54
N GLN A 349 -0.16 -14.13 1.95
CA GLN A 349 0.94 -14.05 0.97
C GLN A 349 0.56 -13.24 -0.28
N TYR A 350 -0.72 -13.10 -0.59
CA TYR A 350 -1.22 -12.24 -1.67
C TYR A 350 -1.37 -10.76 -1.24
N CYS A 351 -1.22 -10.46 0.05
CA CYS A 351 -1.13 -9.09 0.55
C CYS A 351 0.32 -8.60 0.47
N SER A 352 0.51 -7.29 0.39
CA SER A 352 1.86 -6.69 0.31
C SER A 352 1.90 -5.26 0.82
N LEU A 353 3.09 -4.82 1.20
CA LEU A 353 3.43 -3.43 1.49
C LEU A 353 4.32 -2.86 0.39
N CYS A 354 4.06 -1.61 0.01
CA CYS A 354 4.95 -0.85 -0.86
C CYS A 354 5.11 0.57 -0.34
N LEU A 355 6.34 1.02 -0.21
CA LEU A 355 6.68 2.38 0.19
C LEU A 355 7.10 3.19 -1.04
N TYR A 356 6.39 4.24 -1.36
CA TYR A 356 6.76 5.20 -2.38
C TYR A 356 7.28 6.48 -1.71
N GLY A 357 8.60 6.53 -1.46
CA GLY A 357 9.22 7.59 -0.68
C GLY A 357 9.07 8.99 -1.27
N GLU A 358 9.17 9.13 -2.62
CA GLU A 358 9.02 10.42 -3.29
C GLU A 358 7.65 11.08 -3.10
N GLN A 359 6.62 10.28 -2.83
CA GLN A 359 5.26 10.75 -2.63
C GLN A 359 4.81 10.64 -1.17
N ASN A 360 5.70 10.32 -0.25
CA ASN A 360 5.37 10.06 1.17
C ASN A 360 4.20 9.08 1.32
N MET A 361 4.20 8.00 0.52
CA MET A 361 3.07 7.10 0.39
C MET A 361 3.45 5.69 0.80
N LEU A 362 2.74 5.12 1.78
CA LEU A 362 2.81 3.71 2.15
C LEU A 362 1.51 3.03 1.72
N ILE A 363 1.62 2.05 0.83
CA ILE A 363 0.50 1.30 0.26
C ILE A 363 0.39 -0.04 0.97
N CYS A 364 -0.72 -0.27 1.67
CA CYS A 364 -1.11 -1.57 2.23
C CYS A 364 -2.09 -2.24 1.27
N ASN A 365 -1.61 -3.21 0.52
CA ASN A 365 -2.38 -3.91 -0.51
C ASN A 365 -3.01 -5.17 0.08
N PHE A 366 -4.34 -5.24 0.14
CA PHE A 366 -5.11 -6.38 0.63
C PHE A 366 -5.81 -7.11 -0.49
N LEU A 367 -5.71 -8.43 -0.51
CA LEU A 367 -6.57 -9.26 -1.33
C LEU A 367 -8.00 -9.19 -0.80
N HIS A 368 -8.96 -8.85 -1.66
CA HIS A 368 -10.37 -8.77 -1.32
C HIS A 368 -11.17 -9.98 -1.80
N ASP A 369 -10.80 -10.53 -2.95
CA ASP A 369 -11.41 -11.73 -3.50
C ASP A 369 -10.51 -12.39 -4.56
N PHE A 370 -10.58 -13.72 -4.68
CA PHE A 370 -10.06 -14.42 -5.86
C PHE A 370 -11.15 -14.46 -6.92
N ARG A 371 -10.87 -13.98 -8.12
CA ARG A 371 -11.81 -14.11 -9.24
C ARG A 371 -11.85 -15.55 -9.73
N SER A 372 -13.04 -16.00 -10.10
CA SER A 372 -13.30 -17.38 -10.52
C SER A 372 -12.81 -17.72 -11.93
N ASP A 373 -12.42 -16.72 -12.70
CA ASP A 373 -12.11 -16.81 -14.15
C ASP A 373 -10.61 -16.89 -14.47
N GLY A 374 -9.76 -17.09 -13.44
CA GLY A 374 -8.30 -17.14 -13.59
C GLY A 374 -7.65 -15.75 -13.74
N GLU A 375 -8.43 -14.68 -13.63
CA GLU A 375 -7.91 -13.33 -13.54
C GLU A 375 -7.35 -13.03 -12.15
N THR A 376 -6.54 -11.97 -12.07
CA THR A 376 -6.06 -11.41 -10.80
C THR A 376 -7.22 -11.15 -9.85
N GLY A 377 -7.05 -11.46 -8.58
CA GLY A 377 -8.04 -11.18 -7.55
C GLY A 377 -8.45 -9.71 -7.49
N ALA A 378 -9.57 -9.43 -6.85
CA ALA A 378 -9.92 -8.07 -6.46
C ALA A 378 -9.04 -7.64 -5.29
N TYR A 379 -8.53 -6.40 -5.33
CA TYR A 379 -7.66 -5.84 -4.30
C TYR A 379 -8.21 -4.50 -3.81
N ILE A 380 -7.91 -4.19 -2.56
CA ILE A 380 -8.18 -2.89 -1.92
C ILE A 380 -6.88 -2.39 -1.32
N GLN A 381 -6.55 -1.11 -1.56
CA GLN A 381 -5.38 -0.50 -0.98
C GLN A 381 -5.81 0.50 0.10
N TYR A 382 -5.33 0.32 1.33
CA TYR A 382 -5.29 1.35 2.33
C TYR A 382 -3.95 2.08 2.21
N VAL A 383 -4.00 3.39 2.05
CA VAL A 383 -2.83 4.19 1.75
C VAL A 383 -2.64 5.23 2.83
N LEU A 384 -1.44 5.23 3.40
CA LEU A 384 -1.00 6.18 4.43
C LEU A 384 -0.10 7.22 3.78
N ASN A 385 -0.44 8.49 3.98
CA ASN A 385 0.55 9.55 3.80
C ASN A 385 1.47 9.56 5.04
N THR A 386 2.76 9.26 4.83
CA THR A 386 3.73 9.07 5.92
C THR A 386 4.13 10.39 6.60
N GLU A 387 3.94 11.54 5.94
CA GLU A 387 4.19 12.86 6.47
C GLU A 387 3.05 13.34 7.38
N SER A 388 1.81 13.37 6.84
CA SER A 388 0.63 13.84 7.56
C SER A 388 -0.01 12.78 8.45
N ARG A 389 0.38 11.51 8.32
CA ARG A 389 -0.24 10.33 8.95
C ARG A 389 -1.73 10.15 8.61
N ALA A 390 -2.17 10.75 7.51
CA ALA A 390 -3.53 10.68 7.04
C ALA A 390 -3.75 9.45 6.16
N TRP A 391 -4.85 8.74 6.40
CA TRP A 391 -5.23 7.55 5.63
C TRP A 391 -6.22 7.89 4.53
N CYS A 392 -6.13 7.17 3.43
CA CYS A 392 -7.16 7.10 2.39
C CYS A 392 -7.26 5.67 1.86
N ARG A 393 -8.20 5.46 0.95
CA ARG A 393 -8.40 4.16 0.31
C ARG A 393 -8.38 4.31 -1.20
N PHE A 394 -7.61 3.48 -1.90
CA PHE A 394 -7.70 3.37 -3.35
C PHE A 394 -8.62 2.21 -3.70
N LYS A 395 -9.57 2.49 -4.56
CA LYS A 395 -10.54 1.55 -5.10
C LYS A 395 -10.38 1.40 -6.60
N ASP A 396 -10.90 0.29 -7.11
CA ASP A 396 -10.87 -0.06 -8.53
C ASP A 396 -9.44 -0.21 -9.10
N LEU A 397 -8.48 -0.45 -8.20
CA LEU A 397 -7.09 -0.78 -8.51
C LEU A 397 -6.85 -2.27 -8.19
N HIS A 398 -7.13 -3.13 -9.16
CA HIS A 398 -6.98 -4.58 -8.98
C HIS A 398 -5.54 -5.01 -9.28
N MET A 399 -4.59 -4.49 -8.48
CA MET A 399 -3.16 -4.76 -8.62
C MET A 399 -2.73 -5.85 -7.63
N SER A 400 -2.16 -6.94 -8.14
CA SER A 400 -1.71 -8.07 -7.32
C SER A 400 -0.39 -7.78 -6.59
N ALA A 401 0.48 -6.96 -7.16
CA ALA A 401 1.74 -6.59 -6.55
C ALA A 401 2.16 -5.15 -6.92
N PHE A 402 2.90 -4.54 -5.99
CA PHE A 402 3.60 -3.28 -6.18
C PHE A 402 5.07 -3.48 -5.85
N THR A 403 5.97 -2.82 -6.56
CA THR A 403 7.39 -2.80 -6.25
C THR A 403 8.05 -1.49 -6.67
N ASN A 404 9.05 -1.07 -5.90
CA ASN A 404 9.92 0.02 -6.29
C ASN A 404 11.00 -0.50 -7.23
N HIS A 405 11.17 0.16 -8.35
CA HIS A 405 12.27 -0.08 -9.25
C HIS A 405 12.80 1.27 -9.76
N ARG A 406 14.05 1.58 -9.43
CA ARG A 406 14.61 2.94 -9.61
C ARG A 406 13.74 3.95 -8.84
N ASP A 407 13.41 5.07 -9.44
CA ASP A 407 12.67 6.18 -8.85
C ASP A 407 11.13 6.08 -9.07
N SER A 408 10.64 4.88 -9.41
CA SER A 408 9.24 4.68 -9.77
C SER A 408 8.67 3.42 -9.14
N VAL A 409 7.36 3.44 -8.92
CA VAL A 409 6.61 2.28 -8.49
C VAL A 409 5.98 1.60 -9.70
N TYR A 410 6.19 0.30 -9.79
CA TYR A 410 5.57 -0.56 -10.79
C TYR A 410 4.56 -1.46 -10.12
N CYS A 411 3.48 -1.75 -10.85
CA CYS A 411 2.44 -2.65 -10.39
C CYS A 411 1.99 -3.59 -11.50
N VAL A 412 1.35 -4.66 -11.10
CA VAL A 412 0.85 -5.68 -12.03
C VAL A 412 -0.61 -5.99 -11.77
N ALA A 413 -1.38 -6.02 -12.85
CA ALA A 413 -2.74 -6.51 -12.86
C ALA A 413 -2.84 -7.59 -13.93
N ASP A 414 -3.11 -8.82 -13.52
CA ASP A 414 -3.20 -9.98 -14.39
C ASP A 414 -1.91 -10.19 -15.21
N ARG A 415 -1.89 -9.78 -16.46
CA ARG A 415 -0.80 -9.95 -17.44
C ARG A 415 -0.23 -8.62 -17.90
N TYR A 416 -0.70 -7.50 -17.30
CA TYR A 416 -0.31 -6.16 -17.68
C TYR A 416 0.53 -5.54 -16.57
N PHE A 417 1.62 -4.91 -16.98
CA PHE A 417 2.56 -4.23 -16.11
C PHE A 417 2.43 -2.74 -16.30
N TYR A 418 2.26 -2.02 -15.20
CA TYR A 418 2.00 -0.60 -15.25
C TYR A 418 3.04 0.15 -14.42
N LYS A 419 3.34 1.36 -14.84
CA LYS A 419 4.00 2.35 -14.02
C LYS A 419 2.93 3.10 -13.24
N PHE A 420 2.99 3.01 -11.92
CA PHE A 420 2.02 3.59 -11.01
C PHE A 420 2.33 5.05 -10.73
N TRP A 421 1.29 5.81 -10.38
CA TRP A 421 1.36 7.24 -10.07
C TRP A 421 1.84 8.11 -11.24
N GLU A 422 1.55 7.70 -12.45
CA GLU A 422 1.89 8.40 -13.68
C GLU A 422 0.64 8.72 -14.49
N GLY A 423 0.56 9.97 -14.98
CA GLY A 423 -0.61 10.46 -15.68
C GLY A 423 -1.86 10.63 -14.80
N TYR A 424 -2.97 10.98 -15.42
CA TYR A 424 -4.24 11.29 -14.76
C TYR A 424 -5.38 10.39 -15.28
N THR A 425 -5.04 9.19 -15.70
CA THR A 425 -5.98 8.17 -16.18
C THR A 425 -5.57 6.79 -15.69
N ASP A 426 -6.52 5.90 -15.51
CA ASP A 426 -6.28 4.48 -15.27
C ASP A 426 -6.20 3.75 -16.61
N ASN A 427 -5.00 3.72 -17.21
CA ASN A 427 -4.79 3.15 -18.54
C ASN A 427 -5.87 3.62 -19.55
N LYS A 428 -5.99 4.94 -19.73
CA LYS A 428 -6.98 5.63 -20.58
C LYS A 428 -8.43 5.62 -20.05
N ASN A 429 -8.72 5.03 -18.89
CA ASN A 429 -10.01 5.06 -18.24
C ASN A 429 -10.13 6.22 -17.25
N PHE A 430 -11.38 6.53 -16.86
CA PHE A 430 -11.67 7.53 -15.84
C PHE A 430 -11.22 7.07 -14.46
N ILE A 431 -10.72 8.02 -13.66
CA ILE A 431 -10.51 7.84 -12.23
C ILE A 431 -11.75 8.42 -11.52
N THR A 432 -12.43 7.58 -10.75
CA THR A 432 -13.58 8.00 -9.95
C THR A 432 -13.16 8.10 -8.49
N ALA A 433 -13.38 9.26 -7.88
CA ALA A 433 -13.10 9.50 -6.47
C ALA A 433 -14.37 9.87 -5.71
N ILE A 434 -14.48 9.39 -4.48
CA ILE A 434 -15.62 9.65 -3.58
C ILE A 434 -15.09 10.12 -2.24
N MET A 435 -15.68 11.20 -1.72
CA MET A 435 -15.40 11.72 -0.40
C MET A 435 -16.71 11.96 0.35
N LYS A 436 -16.74 11.64 1.64
CA LYS A 436 -17.81 11.98 2.58
C LYS A 436 -17.18 12.61 3.83
N THR A 437 -17.54 13.85 4.14
CA THR A 437 -17.04 14.54 5.33
C THR A 437 -17.61 13.94 6.61
N ALA A 438 -16.96 14.19 7.74
CA ALA A 438 -17.58 14.01 9.04
C ALA A 438 -18.87 14.86 9.15
N TYR A 439 -19.77 14.48 10.05
CA TYR A 439 -20.98 15.27 10.32
C TYR A 439 -20.62 16.54 11.10
N MET A 440 -21.12 17.66 10.62
CA MET A 440 -20.89 19.00 11.15
C MET A 440 -22.20 19.61 11.64
N PHE A 441 -22.12 20.58 12.53
CA PHE A 441 -23.25 21.28 13.12
C PHE A 441 -23.10 22.79 12.86
N PRO A 442 -23.43 23.31 11.66
CA PRO A 442 -23.14 24.70 11.28
C PRO A 442 -23.81 25.75 12.17
N SER A 443 -25.02 25.48 12.71
CA SER A 443 -25.73 26.36 13.62
C SER A 443 -25.73 25.88 15.08
N GLY A 444 -24.82 24.92 15.43
CA GLY A 444 -24.78 24.27 16.74
C GLY A 444 -25.64 23.01 16.82
N ARG A 445 -25.32 22.13 17.79
CA ARG A 445 -25.94 20.79 17.91
C ARG A 445 -27.45 20.79 18.17
N GLY A 446 -27.99 21.84 18.74
CA GLY A 446 -29.41 21.95 19.09
C GLY A 446 -30.30 22.60 18.03
N THR A 447 -29.68 23.18 16.99
CA THR A 447 -30.38 24.06 16.05
C THR A 447 -30.39 23.46 14.64
N ASN A 448 -31.52 23.54 13.95
CA ASN A 448 -31.60 23.15 12.56
C ASN A 448 -30.86 24.16 11.67
N SER A 449 -30.11 23.65 10.71
CA SER A 449 -29.44 24.44 9.68
C SER A 449 -30.09 24.14 8.32
N ARG A 450 -30.37 25.20 7.55
CA ARG A 450 -30.77 25.09 6.15
C ARG A 450 -29.62 25.53 5.26
N ILE A 451 -29.14 24.66 4.38
CA ILE A 451 -28.14 25.02 3.36
C ILE A 451 -28.91 25.50 2.13
N THR A 452 -28.54 26.67 1.62
CA THR A 452 -29.15 27.26 0.43
C THR A 452 -28.21 27.18 -0.79
N LEU A 453 -26.94 27.43 -0.59
CA LEU A 453 -25.92 27.36 -1.64
C LEU A 453 -24.67 26.66 -1.13
N ILE A 454 -24.00 25.95 -2.01
CA ILE A 454 -22.70 25.33 -1.76
C ILE A 454 -21.78 25.54 -2.95
N ARG A 455 -20.51 25.72 -2.67
CA ARG A 455 -19.44 25.91 -3.66
C ARG A 455 -18.24 25.07 -3.27
N PRO A 456 -17.93 23.96 -3.97
CA PRO A 456 -16.65 23.31 -3.83
C PRO A 456 -15.55 24.14 -4.47
N THR A 457 -14.40 24.21 -3.85
CA THR A 457 -13.20 24.89 -4.36
C THR A 457 -12.21 23.85 -4.80
N PHE A 458 -11.99 23.76 -6.10
CA PHE A 458 -11.00 22.88 -6.71
C PHE A 458 -9.81 23.68 -7.24
N GLN A 459 -8.62 23.17 -7.01
CA GLN A 459 -7.41 23.57 -7.72
C GLN A 459 -7.20 22.58 -8.87
N THR A 460 -7.10 23.07 -10.09
CA THR A 460 -7.00 22.24 -11.29
C THR A 460 -6.28 22.98 -12.40
N GLN A 461 -5.78 22.27 -13.37
CA GLN A 461 -5.20 22.85 -14.59
C GLN A 461 -6.27 23.25 -15.62
N ILE A 462 -7.48 22.69 -15.50
CA ILE A 462 -8.60 22.91 -16.42
C ILE A 462 -9.82 23.36 -15.62
N LEU A 463 -10.50 24.40 -16.11
CA LEU A 463 -11.56 25.10 -15.36
C LEU A 463 -12.83 24.28 -15.08
N ASP A 464 -13.13 23.23 -15.83
CA ASP A 464 -14.41 22.55 -15.76
C ASP A 464 -14.29 21.18 -15.07
N VAL A 465 -14.35 21.20 -13.74
CA VAL A 465 -14.39 19.96 -12.94
C VAL A 465 -15.82 19.44 -12.88
N LYS A 466 -16.05 18.26 -13.42
CA LYS A 466 -17.35 17.59 -13.34
C LYS A 466 -17.47 16.81 -12.03
N TYR A 467 -18.45 17.18 -11.23
CA TYR A 467 -18.72 16.55 -9.93
C TYR A 467 -20.19 16.33 -9.68
N SER A 468 -20.50 15.45 -8.74
CA SER A 468 -21.81 15.28 -8.14
C SER A 468 -21.70 15.50 -6.64
N LEU A 469 -22.52 16.38 -6.10
CA LEU A 469 -22.50 16.74 -4.69
C LEU A 469 -23.88 16.48 -4.09
N VAL A 470 -23.90 15.84 -2.92
CA VAL A 470 -25.09 15.52 -2.14
C VAL A 470 -24.86 15.86 -0.69
N ILE A 471 -25.88 16.33 -0.01
CA ILE A 471 -25.88 16.57 1.43
C ILE A 471 -26.64 15.45 2.13
N ASP A 472 -25.98 14.82 3.10
CA ASP A 472 -26.60 13.88 4.02
C ASP A 472 -26.92 14.62 5.33
N SER A 473 -28.12 14.44 5.87
CA SER A 473 -28.57 15.10 7.10
C SER A 473 -29.00 14.10 8.17
N ASP A 474 -28.74 14.44 9.43
CA ASP A 474 -29.16 13.69 10.61
C ASP A 474 -28.83 12.20 10.54
N TYR A 475 -27.59 11.90 10.08
CA TYR A 475 -27.02 10.55 9.91
C TYR A 475 -27.74 9.67 8.88
N LYS A 476 -28.54 10.25 7.98
CA LYS A 476 -29.27 9.54 6.93
C LYS A 476 -28.74 9.92 5.55
N GLU A 477 -28.58 8.90 4.71
CA GLU A 477 -28.25 9.07 3.29
C GLU A 477 -29.55 9.22 2.49
N LEU A 478 -29.89 10.45 2.17
CA LEU A 478 -31.18 10.76 1.54
C LEU A 478 -31.18 10.63 0.02
N GLN A 479 -30.01 10.74 -0.60
CA GLN A 479 -29.88 10.72 -2.05
C GLN A 479 -28.72 9.84 -2.51
N ARG A 480 -28.83 9.29 -3.72
CA ARG A 480 -27.71 8.56 -4.35
C ARG A 480 -26.81 9.54 -5.10
N LEU A 481 -25.49 9.39 -4.92
CA LEU A 481 -24.51 10.06 -5.77
C LEU A 481 -24.64 9.57 -7.21
N ARG A 482 -24.84 10.51 -8.14
CA ARG A 482 -24.80 10.21 -9.57
C ARG A 482 -23.34 10.23 -10.04
N THR A 483 -23.01 9.42 -11.05
CA THR A 483 -21.71 9.56 -11.72
C THR A 483 -21.81 10.77 -12.64
N PRO A 484 -20.93 11.78 -12.48
CA PRO A 484 -20.95 12.95 -13.37
C PRO A 484 -20.63 12.48 -14.80
N ARG A 485 -21.32 13.09 -15.78
CA ARG A 485 -20.95 12.90 -17.18
C ARG A 485 -19.73 13.77 -17.45
N THR A 486 -18.60 13.13 -17.65
CA THR A 486 -17.37 13.80 -18.04
C THR A 486 -17.19 13.70 -19.56
N MET A 487 -16.84 14.81 -20.20
CA MET A 487 -16.23 14.76 -21.52
C MET A 487 -14.77 14.36 -21.36
N ALA A 488 -14.25 13.58 -22.30
CA ALA A 488 -12.81 13.39 -22.41
C ALA A 488 -12.22 14.79 -22.65
N VAL A 489 -11.33 15.23 -21.79
CA VAL A 489 -10.57 16.46 -22.02
C VAL A 489 -9.37 16.05 -22.84
N SER A 490 -9.05 16.84 -23.85
CA SER A 490 -7.82 16.65 -24.63
C SER A 490 -6.63 16.60 -23.70
N PRO A 491 -5.67 15.69 -23.93
CA PRO A 491 -4.53 15.56 -23.08
C PRO A 491 -3.79 16.89 -22.98
N LEU A 492 -3.28 17.20 -21.78
CA LEU A 492 -2.32 18.28 -21.62
C LEU A 492 -1.22 18.14 -22.68
N GLY A 493 -0.78 19.25 -23.26
CA GLY A 493 0.21 19.27 -24.32
C GLY A 493 1.54 18.64 -23.88
N ILE A 494 1.60 17.34 -23.97
CA ILE A 494 2.83 16.56 -23.83
C ILE A 494 3.43 16.47 -25.23
N TRP A 495 4.69 16.86 -25.39
CA TRP A 495 5.42 16.70 -26.64
C TRP A 495 5.31 15.24 -27.11
N ASP A 496 5.02 15.02 -28.39
CA ASP A 496 4.80 13.74 -29.07
C ASP A 496 3.46 13.02 -28.79
N GLU A 497 2.60 13.51 -27.88
CA GLU A 497 1.26 12.94 -27.64
C GLU A 497 0.12 13.92 -27.92
N ALA A 498 0.42 15.21 -27.97
CA ALA A 498 -0.57 16.26 -28.12
C ALA A 498 -0.90 16.56 -29.59
N ILE A 499 -2.19 16.67 -29.88
CA ILE A 499 -2.65 17.09 -31.20
C ILE A 499 -2.61 18.63 -31.25
N TRP A 500 -1.95 19.20 -32.25
CA TRP A 500 -1.96 20.64 -32.53
C TRP A 500 -3.41 21.13 -32.69
N ASP A 501 -3.72 22.28 -32.11
CA ASP A 501 -5.05 22.89 -32.00
C ASP A 501 -6.01 22.33 -30.97
N ASP A 502 -5.71 21.17 -30.32
CA ASP A 502 -6.58 20.52 -29.32
C ASP A 502 -5.93 20.41 -27.93
N ALA A 503 -4.63 20.69 -27.81
CA ALA A 503 -3.86 20.60 -26.60
C ALA A 503 -3.64 21.96 -25.93
N PHE A 504 -3.85 22.03 -24.63
CA PHE A 504 -3.55 23.21 -23.83
C PHE A 504 -2.16 23.11 -23.21
N TRP A 505 -1.33 24.13 -23.33
CA TRP A 505 -0.07 24.23 -22.59
C TRP A 505 -0.35 24.23 -21.07
N VAL A 506 0.47 23.51 -20.31
CA VAL A 506 0.36 23.48 -18.83
C VAL A 506 0.49 24.91 -18.30
N GLY A 507 -0.63 25.48 -17.90
CA GLY A 507 -0.70 26.79 -17.28
C GLY A 507 -0.59 26.71 -15.75
N THR A 508 -0.53 27.88 -15.12
CA THR A 508 -0.66 28.01 -13.67
C THR A 508 -1.93 27.33 -13.15
N PRO A 509 -1.88 26.68 -11.96
CA PRO A 509 -3.08 26.11 -11.35
C PRO A 509 -4.20 27.13 -11.28
N ARG A 510 -5.37 26.75 -11.72
CA ARG A 510 -6.58 27.60 -11.71
C ARG A 510 -7.51 27.11 -10.61
N VAL A 511 -8.31 28.03 -10.08
CA VAL A 511 -9.33 27.73 -9.08
C VAL A 511 -10.67 27.68 -9.76
N SER A 512 -11.34 26.52 -9.68
CA SER A 512 -12.73 26.36 -10.15
C SER A 512 -13.67 26.51 -8.96
N GLN A 513 -14.61 27.46 -9.05
CA GLN A 513 -15.52 27.83 -7.97
C GLN A 513 -16.90 28.19 -8.53
N ASP A 514 -17.83 27.25 -8.58
CA ASP A 514 -19.18 27.51 -9.01
C ASP A 514 -20.19 27.27 -7.90
N TRP A 515 -21.06 28.26 -7.67
CA TRP A 515 -22.15 28.12 -6.71
C TRP A 515 -23.23 27.18 -7.25
N THR A 516 -23.53 26.16 -6.48
CA THR A 516 -24.62 25.23 -6.78
C THR A 516 -25.76 25.45 -5.79
N THR A 517 -26.96 25.65 -6.32
CA THR A 517 -28.17 25.73 -5.52
C THR A 517 -28.58 24.33 -5.07
N ILE A 518 -28.80 24.16 -3.78
CA ILE A 518 -29.27 22.91 -3.21
C ILE A 518 -30.67 23.08 -2.71
N ASN A 519 -31.59 22.30 -3.25
CA ASN A 519 -33.01 22.38 -2.86
C ASN A 519 -33.22 21.72 -1.49
N HIS A 520 -33.54 22.58 -0.50
CA HIS A 520 -34.22 22.25 0.75
C HIS A 520 -33.61 21.17 1.66
N TYR A 521 -32.30 21.29 1.98
CA TYR A 521 -31.75 20.49 3.07
C TYR A 521 -31.89 21.23 4.41
N ILE A 522 -32.62 20.60 5.33
CA ILE A 522 -32.76 21.05 6.71
C ILE A 522 -32.34 19.88 7.61
N GLY A 523 -31.45 20.12 8.54
CA GLY A 523 -30.99 19.13 9.51
C GLY A 523 -30.09 19.75 10.57
N LYS A 524 -29.88 19.04 11.66
CA LYS A 524 -28.97 19.46 12.74
C LYS A 524 -27.53 19.05 12.41
N ALA A 525 -27.35 17.81 11.99
CA ALA A 525 -26.07 17.23 11.60
C ALA A 525 -26.00 17.11 10.07
N ILE A 526 -24.96 17.65 9.46
CA ILE A 526 -24.80 17.75 8.01
C ILE A 526 -23.47 17.16 7.61
N SER A 527 -23.48 16.32 6.57
CA SER A 527 -22.28 15.76 5.93
C SER A 527 -22.34 15.97 4.42
N LEU A 528 -21.22 16.34 3.83
CA LEU A 528 -21.08 16.55 2.39
C LEU A 528 -20.54 15.28 1.75
N ARG A 529 -21.19 14.82 0.69
CA ARG A 529 -20.75 13.68 -0.09
C ARG A 529 -20.52 14.10 -1.53
N LEU A 530 -19.25 14.03 -1.94
CA LEU A 530 -18.77 14.46 -3.25
C LEU A 530 -18.30 13.25 -4.05
N LYS A 531 -18.65 13.21 -5.33
CA LYS A 531 -18.11 12.28 -6.32
C LYS A 531 -17.54 13.06 -7.48
N VAL A 532 -16.28 12.81 -7.79
CA VAL A 532 -15.58 13.35 -8.96
C VAL A 532 -15.25 12.19 -9.89
N ALA A 533 -15.39 12.42 -11.20
CA ALA A 533 -14.88 11.50 -12.20
C ALA A 533 -14.03 12.33 -13.19
N ALA A 534 -12.76 11.99 -13.32
CA ALA A 534 -11.81 12.73 -14.13
C ALA A 534 -11.07 11.80 -15.10
N LYS A 535 -10.69 12.37 -16.24
CA LYS A 535 -9.87 11.73 -17.25
C LYS A 535 -8.90 12.76 -17.81
N GLY A 536 -7.61 12.59 -17.54
CA GLY A 536 -6.57 13.50 -18.03
C GLY A 536 -6.46 14.83 -17.27
N GLN A 537 -6.96 14.92 -16.03
CA GLN A 537 -6.97 16.17 -15.25
C GLN A 537 -6.34 15.97 -13.88
N ASP A 538 -5.49 16.93 -13.48
CA ASP A 538 -5.06 17.07 -12.09
C ASP A 538 -6.12 17.87 -11.32
N ILE A 539 -6.67 17.28 -10.27
CA ILE A 539 -7.72 17.85 -9.45
C ILE A 539 -7.34 17.74 -7.98
N ALA A 540 -7.33 18.87 -7.29
CA ALA A 540 -7.21 18.91 -5.84
C ALA A 540 -8.40 19.66 -5.22
N LEU A 541 -9.06 19.06 -4.24
CA LEU A 541 -10.14 19.68 -3.48
C LEU A 541 -9.56 20.43 -2.28
N VAL A 542 -9.78 21.73 -2.22
CA VAL A 542 -9.30 22.60 -1.14
C VAL A 542 -10.32 22.73 -0.02
N GLY A 543 -11.61 22.83 -0.37
CA GLY A 543 -12.68 22.99 0.61
C GLY A 543 -14.04 23.29 -0.02
N PHE A 544 -14.97 23.71 0.85
CA PHE A 544 -16.34 24.07 0.47
C PHE A 544 -16.72 25.37 1.14
N ASP A 545 -17.39 26.24 0.41
CA ASP A 545 -18.11 27.38 0.97
C ASP A 545 -19.59 27.07 1.00
N LEU A 546 -20.23 27.38 2.11
CA LEU A 546 -21.65 27.14 2.36
C LEU A 546 -22.35 28.46 2.68
N ILE A 547 -23.57 28.62 2.20
CA ILE A 547 -24.49 29.64 2.72
C ILE A 547 -25.58 28.93 3.52
N THR A 548 -25.56 29.17 4.83
CA THR A 548 -26.44 28.53 5.77
C THR A 548 -27.43 29.54 6.39
N GLN A 549 -28.64 29.10 6.64
CA GLN A 549 -29.63 29.82 7.43
C GLN A 549 -29.94 29.04 8.70
N SER A 550 -29.85 29.69 9.84
CA SER A 550 -30.27 29.10 11.10
C SER A 550 -31.77 28.98 11.16
N GLY A 551 -32.31 27.78 11.41
CA GLY A 551 -33.72 27.54 11.70
C GLY A 551 -33.99 27.69 13.21
N GLY A 552 -35.24 28.01 13.59
CA GLY A 552 -35.61 28.03 14.99
C GLY A 552 -35.43 26.69 15.68
N MET A 553 -35.35 26.69 17.01
CA MET A 553 -35.44 25.47 17.82
C MET A 553 -36.83 24.85 17.60
N ILE A 554 -36.87 23.56 17.31
CA ILE A 554 -38.10 22.76 17.35
C ILE A 554 -38.10 22.00 18.66
#